data_cf44ea088714651c35654dc973fc2cc8
#
_entry.id   cf44ea088714651c35654dc973fc2cc8
#
_cell.length_a   1.000
_cell.length_b   1.000
_cell.length_c   1.000
_cell.angle_alpha   90.00
_cell.angle_beta   90.00
_cell.angle_gamma   90.00
#
_symmetry.space_group_name_H-M   'P 1'
#
loop_
_entity.id
_entity.type
_entity.pdbx_description
1 polymer ?
#
loop_
_entity_poly.entity_id
_entity_poly.type
_entity_poly.pdbx_seq_one_letter_code
_entity_poly.pdbx_strand_id
1 'polypeptide(L)'
;MAIVDSITTLRTFLSERSNQRPIYMTSGGFDPLHVGHVRCLSGTYNLASNKDIHPWQMKGLVVVVVNADSFLVRKKGYAFMPLQERMEIINALEGVDFVVPWETDGDQTVCGAIEILKPTFFTKGGDRFDASTIPEWDICQKVNCEIITGVGVGGKVQSSSELIARARRFEEGESFELT
;
A
#
# COMPACT_ATOMS: atom_id res chain seq x y z
N MET A 1 11.29 11.15 2.76
CA MET A 1 10.09 10.92 1.96
C MET A 1 10.35 11.33 0.53
N ALA A 2 10.02 10.49 -0.45
CA ALA A 2 10.19 10.81 -1.86
C ALA A 2 9.17 10.07 -2.73
N ILE A 3 8.59 10.77 -3.69
CA ILE A 3 7.90 10.17 -4.83
C ILE A 3 8.95 9.76 -5.85
N VAL A 4 8.90 8.52 -6.33
CA VAL A 4 9.84 7.96 -7.31
C VAL A 4 9.06 7.53 -8.55
N ASP A 5 9.59 7.83 -9.72
CA ASP A 5 8.89 7.67 -11.01
C ASP A 5 8.54 6.22 -11.35
N SER A 6 9.35 5.27 -10.91
CA SER A 6 9.09 3.84 -11.15
C SER A 6 9.69 2.93 -10.08
N ILE A 7 9.12 1.71 -9.97
CA ILE A 7 9.64 0.68 -9.06
C ILE A 7 11.07 0.25 -9.44
N THR A 8 11.39 0.24 -10.73
CA THR A 8 12.74 -0.08 -11.23
C THR A 8 13.75 0.98 -10.82
N THR A 9 13.40 2.25 -10.96
CA THR A 9 14.24 3.37 -10.49
C THR A 9 14.51 3.27 -9.00
N LEU A 10 13.46 3.00 -8.20
CA LEU A 10 13.62 2.81 -6.76
C LEU A 10 14.53 1.60 -6.45
N ARG A 11 14.34 0.47 -7.13
CA ARG A 11 15.18 -0.72 -6.93
C ARG A 11 16.65 -0.45 -7.20
N THR A 12 16.95 0.21 -8.30
CA THR A 12 18.33 0.62 -8.65
C THR A 12 18.92 1.50 -7.54
N PHE A 13 18.22 2.56 -7.16
CA PHE A 13 18.64 3.47 -6.10
C PHE A 13 18.93 2.75 -4.77
N LEU A 14 18.09 1.77 -4.38
CA LEU A 14 18.27 1.03 -3.13
C LEU A 14 19.42 0.02 -3.22
N SER A 15 19.68 -0.57 -4.41
CA SER A 15 20.75 -1.55 -4.60
C SER A 15 22.16 -0.93 -4.57
N GLU A 16 22.30 0.34 -4.92
CA GLU A 16 23.56 1.08 -4.89
C GLU A 16 24.02 1.49 -3.49
N ARG A 17 23.14 1.34 -2.48
CA ARG A 17 23.44 1.71 -1.10
C ARG A 17 23.99 0.53 -0.32
N SER A 18 25.14 0.71 0.33
CA SER A 18 25.82 -0.31 1.13
C SER A 18 25.05 -0.79 2.36
N ASN A 19 24.06 -0.03 2.83
CA ASN A 19 23.25 -0.34 4.01
C ASN A 19 21.91 -0.94 3.56
N GLN A 20 21.85 -2.26 3.47
CA GLN A 20 20.62 -2.98 3.14
C GLN A 20 19.64 -2.96 4.34
N ARG A 21 18.83 -1.92 4.37
CA ARG A 21 17.70 -1.83 5.32
C ARG A 21 16.57 -2.74 4.85
N PRO A 22 15.88 -3.45 5.74
CA PRO A 22 14.70 -4.22 5.35
C PRO A 22 13.64 -3.31 4.72
N ILE A 23 13.02 -3.80 3.65
CA ILE A 23 11.99 -3.08 2.90
C ILE A 23 10.63 -3.63 3.30
N TYR A 24 9.79 -2.76 3.85
CA TYR A 24 8.38 -3.00 4.12
C TYR A 24 7.55 -2.39 3.00
N MET A 25 7.01 -3.23 2.13
CA MET A 25 6.16 -2.81 1.03
C MET A 25 4.69 -2.96 1.41
N THR A 26 3.89 -1.97 1.11
CA THR A 26 2.44 -2.09 1.06
C THR A 26 1.89 -1.53 -0.24
N SER A 27 0.67 -1.89 -0.62
CA SER A 27 0.09 -1.47 -1.90
C SER A 27 -1.40 -1.20 -1.80
N GLY A 28 -1.90 -0.29 -2.63
CA GLY A 28 -3.32 0.00 -2.71
C GLY A 28 -3.70 1.02 -3.76
N GLY A 29 -5.01 1.20 -3.94
CA GLY A 29 -5.56 2.28 -4.76
C GLY A 29 -5.58 3.62 -4.02
N PHE A 30 -5.86 3.60 -2.72
CA PHE A 30 -5.99 4.79 -1.87
C PHE A 30 -6.97 5.84 -2.45
N ASP A 31 -8.11 5.38 -2.95
CA ASP A 31 -8.98 6.15 -3.82
C ASP A 31 -10.47 6.05 -3.42
N PRO A 32 -10.96 6.96 -2.56
CA PRO A 32 -10.22 7.92 -1.75
C PRO A 32 -9.46 7.30 -0.59
N LEU A 33 -8.47 8.04 -0.07
CA LEU A 33 -7.79 7.70 1.18
C LEU A 33 -8.79 7.75 2.34
N HIS A 34 -8.70 6.80 3.28
CA HIS A 34 -9.53 6.76 4.47
C HIS A 34 -8.75 6.21 5.68
N VAL A 35 -9.34 6.31 6.88
CA VAL A 35 -8.68 5.93 8.15
C VAL A 35 -8.12 4.50 8.15
N GLY A 36 -8.75 3.56 7.47
CA GLY A 36 -8.24 2.19 7.33
C GLY A 36 -6.88 2.13 6.62
N HIS A 37 -6.71 2.95 5.56
CA HIS A 37 -5.42 3.09 4.89
C HIS A 37 -4.36 3.73 5.81
N VAL A 38 -4.71 4.82 6.51
CA VAL A 38 -3.80 5.48 7.44
C VAL A 38 -3.33 4.51 8.53
N ARG A 39 -4.24 3.72 9.12
CA ARG A 39 -3.91 2.71 10.13
C ARG A 39 -2.99 1.61 9.59
N CYS A 40 -3.20 1.16 8.35
CA CYS A 40 -2.32 0.20 7.69
C CYS A 40 -0.91 0.77 7.49
N LEU A 41 -0.81 2.01 7.00
CA LEU A 41 0.48 2.68 6.78
C LEU A 41 1.22 2.93 8.11
N SER A 42 0.53 3.44 9.13
CA SER A 42 1.09 3.60 10.48
C SER A 42 1.51 2.27 11.11
N GLY A 43 0.71 1.22 10.93
CA GLY A 43 1.08 -0.14 11.37
C GLY A 43 2.32 -0.68 10.66
N THR A 44 2.43 -0.47 9.35
CA THR A 44 3.63 -0.82 8.57
C THR A 44 4.85 -0.05 9.06
N TYR A 45 4.72 1.24 9.34
CA TYR A 45 5.78 2.05 9.92
C TYR A 45 6.22 1.55 11.30
N ASN A 46 5.27 1.18 12.16
CA ASN A 46 5.57 0.64 13.49
C ASN A 46 6.36 -0.68 13.39
N LEU A 47 5.99 -1.58 12.49
CA LEU A 47 6.74 -2.80 12.20
C LEU A 47 8.16 -2.48 11.70
N ALA A 48 8.29 -1.55 10.76
CA ALA A 48 9.58 -1.13 10.22
C ALA A 48 10.49 -0.44 11.25
N SER A 49 9.90 0.13 12.31
CA SER A 49 10.60 0.85 13.38
C SER A 49 10.86 -0.02 14.62
N ASN A 50 10.34 -1.25 14.65
CA ASN A 50 10.44 -2.13 15.81
C ASN A 50 11.87 -2.68 15.95
N LYS A 51 12.54 -2.30 17.05
CA LYS A 51 13.92 -2.73 17.37
C LYS A 51 14.03 -4.22 17.69
N ASP A 52 12.94 -4.86 18.15
CA ASP A 52 12.92 -6.30 18.47
C ASP A 52 12.96 -7.14 17.17
N ILE A 53 12.40 -6.62 16.08
CA ILE A 53 12.46 -7.24 14.75
C ILE A 53 13.80 -6.92 14.05
N HIS A 54 14.39 -5.77 14.37
CA HIS A 54 15.63 -5.27 13.75
C HIS A 54 16.73 -5.02 14.79
N PRO A 55 17.40 -6.07 15.29
CA PRO A 55 18.45 -5.95 16.30
C PRO A 55 19.66 -5.13 15.85
N TRP A 56 19.83 -4.89 14.55
CA TRP A 56 20.92 -4.10 13.96
C TRP A 56 20.75 -2.58 14.08
N GLN A 57 19.77 -2.10 14.85
CA GLN A 57 19.50 -0.69 15.13
C GLN A 57 19.10 0.16 13.89
N MET A 58 18.86 -0.43 12.73
CA MET A 58 18.45 0.31 11.53
C MET A 58 16.94 0.12 11.28
N LYS A 59 16.20 1.23 11.34
CA LYS A 59 14.78 1.26 10.92
C LYS A 59 14.64 0.74 9.49
N GLY A 60 13.65 -0.11 9.24
CA GLY A 60 13.25 -0.53 7.89
C GLY A 60 12.79 0.65 7.01
N LEU A 61 12.69 0.43 5.73
CA LEU A 61 12.15 1.39 4.75
C LEU A 61 10.70 1.05 4.45
N VAL A 62 9.81 2.04 4.53
CA VAL A 62 8.40 1.88 4.14
C VAL A 62 8.22 2.35 2.70
N VAL A 63 7.86 1.43 1.83
CA VAL A 63 7.59 1.67 0.41
C VAL A 63 6.10 1.47 0.14
N VAL A 64 5.43 2.49 -0.36
CA VAL A 64 4.02 2.43 -0.74
C VAL A 64 3.88 2.40 -2.24
N VAL A 65 3.31 1.31 -2.76
CA VAL A 65 3.02 1.13 -4.18
C VAL A 65 1.57 1.54 -4.45
N VAL A 66 1.39 2.59 -5.25
CA VAL A 66 0.08 3.17 -5.57
C VAL A 66 -0.37 2.69 -6.95
N ASN A 67 -1.51 2.00 -7.00
CA ASN A 67 -2.06 1.50 -8.26
C ASN A 67 -2.49 2.65 -9.16
N ALA A 68 -2.13 2.59 -10.44
CA ALA A 68 -2.48 3.58 -11.46
C ALA A 68 -3.99 3.70 -11.69
N ASP A 69 -4.41 4.79 -12.33
CA ASP A 69 -5.83 5.04 -12.63
C ASP A 69 -6.41 3.97 -13.54
N SER A 70 -5.65 3.51 -14.54
CA SER A 70 -6.00 2.40 -15.42
C SER A 70 -6.33 1.12 -14.66
N PHE A 71 -5.55 0.80 -13.61
CA PHE A 71 -5.80 -0.33 -12.72
C PHE A 71 -7.14 -0.17 -11.98
N LEU A 72 -7.41 1.02 -11.44
CA LEU A 72 -8.65 1.29 -10.70
C LEU A 72 -9.87 1.24 -11.61
N VAL A 73 -9.77 1.79 -12.83
CA VAL A 73 -10.83 1.73 -13.84
C VAL A 73 -11.14 0.28 -14.22
N ARG A 74 -10.13 -0.56 -14.46
CA ARG A 74 -10.33 -1.99 -14.73
C ARG A 74 -10.99 -2.73 -13.57
N LYS A 75 -10.61 -2.40 -12.33
CA LYS A 75 -11.06 -3.12 -11.12
C LYS A 75 -12.44 -2.71 -10.63
N LYS A 76 -12.78 -1.43 -10.70
CA LYS A 76 -14.00 -0.86 -10.10
C LYS A 76 -14.78 0.12 -11.00
N GLY A 77 -14.33 0.30 -12.26
CA GLY A 77 -15.00 1.12 -13.26
C GLY A 77 -14.67 2.61 -13.21
N TYR A 78 -13.90 3.10 -12.24
CA TYR A 78 -13.56 4.51 -12.09
C TYR A 78 -12.25 4.70 -11.29
N ALA A 79 -11.63 5.88 -11.47
CA ALA A 79 -10.67 6.47 -10.54
C ALA A 79 -11.31 7.75 -9.99
N PHE A 80 -11.40 7.88 -8.66
CA PHE A 80 -12.01 9.05 -8.01
C PHE A 80 -11.04 10.22 -7.92
N MET A 81 -9.78 9.93 -7.59
CA MET A 81 -8.69 10.91 -7.57
C MET A 81 -7.60 10.49 -8.55
N PRO A 82 -6.99 11.44 -9.30
CA PRO A 82 -5.84 11.15 -10.15
C PRO A 82 -4.69 10.52 -9.38
N LEU A 83 -3.92 9.66 -10.03
CA LEU A 83 -2.78 8.97 -9.43
C LEU A 83 -1.81 9.93 -8.73
N GLN A 84 -1.48 11.05 -9.37
CA GLN A 84 -0.54 12.03 -8.84
C GLN A 84 -1.00 12.59 -7.49
N GLU A 85 -2.26 12.97 -7.37
CA GLU A 85 -2.84 13.50 -6.12
C GLU A 85 -2.80 12.45 -5.01
N ARG A 86 -3.15 11.18 -5.32
CA ARG A 86 -3.09 10.08 -4.37
C ARG A 86 -1.67 9.83 -3.87
N MET A 87 -0.68 9.90 -4.76
CA MET A 87 0.74 9.76 -4.42
C MET A 87 1.22 10.90 -3.53
N GLU A 88 0.82 12.14 -3.81
CA GLU A 88 1.16 13.31 -2.99
C GLU A 88 0.58 13.22 -1.58
N ILE A 89 -0.69 12.82 -1.45
CA ILE A 89 -1.35 12.61 -0.15
C ILE A 89 -0.62 11.51 0.65
N ILE A 90 -0.30 10.39 0.02
CA ILE A 90 0.43 9.29 0.68
C ILE A 90 1.84 9.73 1.09
N ASN A 91 2.54 10.49 0.22
CA ASN A 91 3.88 10.98 0.52
C ASN A 91 3.91 11.97 1.71
N ALA A 92 2.81 12.65 1.99
CA ALA A 92 2.68 13.56 3.13
C ALA A 92 2.46 12.83 4.47
N LEU A 93 2.16 11.53 4.47
CA LEU A 93 1.91 10.77 5.69
C LEU A 93 3.21 10.39 6.40
N GLU A 94 3.21 10.59 7.71
CA GLU A 94 4.34 10.22 8.56
C GLU A 94 4.67 8.71 8.42
N GLY A 95 5.96 8.42 8.33
CA GLY A 95 6.46 7.05 8.29
C GLY A 95 6.57 6.43 6.90
N VAL A 96 6.12 7.10 5.85
CA VAL A 96 6.32 6.67 4.45
C VAL A 96 7.68 7.16 3.97
N ASP A 97 8.56 6.27 3.54
CA ASP A 97 9.88 6.65 3.02
C ASP A 97 9.85 6.89 1.50
N PHE A 98 9.15 6.03 0.74
CA PHE A 98 9.00 6.13 -0.71
C PHE A 98 7.58 5.84 -1.18
N VAL A 99 7.14 6.57 -2.19
CA VAL A 99 5.88 6.35 -2.91
C VAL A 99 6.18 6.11 -4.37
N VAL A 100 5.62 5.03 -4.94
CA VAL A 100 5.91 4.58 -6.31
C VAL A 100 4.62 4.25 -7.03
N PRO A 101 4.43 4.72 -8.28
CA PRO A 101 3.27 4.30 -9.09
C PRO A 101 3.44 2.85 -9.55
N TRP A 102 2.32 2.16 -9.70
CA TRP A 102 2.27 0.84 -10.31
C TRP A 102 1.21 0.75 -11.40
N GLU A 103 1.66 0.54 -12.60
CA GLU A 103 0.83 0.34 -13.77
C GLU A 103 1.20 -0.97 -14.46
N THR A 104 0.19 -1.72 -14.91
CA THR A 104 0.37 -2.97 -15.64
C THR A 104 -0.67 -3.09 -16.75
N ASP A 105 -0.26 -3.69 -17.85
CA ASP A 105 -1.13 -4.04 -18.95
C ASP A 105 -1.92 -5.32 -18.64
N GLY A 106 -3.05 -5.16 -17.93
CA GLY A 106 -4.01 -6.25 -17.70
C GLY A 106 -3.90 -7.00 -16.37
N ASP A 107 -2.75 -7.04 -15.71
CA ASP A 107 -2.63 -7.65 -14.38
C ASP A 107 -3.29 -6.76 -13.32
N GLN A 108 -4.13 -7.36 -12.47
CA GLN A 108 -4.81 -6.69 -11.36
C GLN A 108 -4.11 -6.92 -10.01
N THR A 109 -2.83 -7.28 -10.05
CA THR A 109 -2.01 -7.55 -8.87
C THR A 109 -0.78 -6.65 -8.82
N VAL A 110 -0.07 -6.69 -7.71
CA VAL A 110 1.24 -6.04 -7.57
C VAL A 110 2.39 -7.04 -7.60
N CYS A 111 2.14 -8.23 -8.16
CA CYS A 111 3.15 -9.30 -8.25
C CYS A 111 4.42 -8.83 -8.96
N GLY A 112 4.30 -8.13 -10.09
CA GLY A 112 5.45 -7.58 -10.81
C GLY A 112 6.23 -6.55 -10.00
N ALA A 113 5.55 -5.71 -9.20
CA ALA A 113 6.23 -4.77 -8.32
C ALA A 113 7.03 -5.50 -7.23
N ILE A 114 6.47 -6.57 -6.65
CA ILE A 114 7.16 -7.43 -5.66
C ILE A 114 8.38 -8.11 -6.30
N GLU A 115 8.23 -8.64 -7.52
CA GLU A 115 9.31 -9.32 -8.23
C GLU A 115 10.50 -8.38 -8.52
N ILE A 116 10.22 -7.13 -8.89
CA ILE A 116 11.25 -6.11 -9.16
C ILE A 116 11.87 -5.59 -7.86
N LEU A 117 11.06 -5.17 -6.89
CA LEU A 117 11.55 -4.55 -5.66
C LEU A 117 12.22 -5.55 -4.71
N LYS A 118 11.71 -6.79 -4.67
CA LYS A 118 12.12 -7.84 -3.73
C LYS A 118 12.10 -7.33 -2.28
N PRO A 119 10.93 -6.91 -1.77
CA PRO A 119 10.83 -6.42 -0.41
C PRO A 119 11.12 -7.54 0.60
N THR A 120 11.57 -7.19 1.80
CA THR A 120 11.73 -8.15 2.91
C THR A 120 10.36 -8.56 3.44
N PHE A 121 9.45 -7.57 3.56
CA PHE A 121 8.10 -7.76 4.07
C PHE A 121 7.07 -7.13 3.14
N PHE A 122 5.97 -7.86 2.91
CA PHE A 122 4.79 -7.33 2.24
C PHE A 122 3.64 -7.23 3.23
N THR A 123 3.18 -6.03 3.52
CA THR A 123 2.16 -5.77 4.54
C THR A 123 0.80 -5.54 3.92
N LYS A 124 -0.21 -6.19 4.48
CA LYS A 124 -1.62 -6.06 4.10
C LYS A 124 -2.48 -5.67 5.30
N GLY A 125 -3.27 -4.62 5.13
CA GLY A 125 -4.30 -4.22 6.10
C GLY A 125 -5.60 -5.01 5.96
N GLY A 126 -6.55 -4.73 6.86
CA GLY A 126 -7.89 -5.29 6.81
C GLY A 126 -8.07 -6.59 7.58
N ASP A 127 -9.07 -7.36 7.18
CA ASP A 127 -9.55 -8.58 7.83
C ASP A 127 -9.01 -9.89 7.20
N ARG A 128 -8.00 -9.81 6.34
CA ARG A 128 -7.35 -10.97 5.75
C ARG A 128 -6.28 -11.50 6.70
N PHE A 129 -6.59 -12.62 7.36
CA PHE A 129 -5.67 -13.25 8.32
C PHE A 129 -4.87 -14.41 7.71
N ASP A 130 -5.34 -14.98 6.59
CA ASP A 130 -4.64 -16.05 5.89
C ASP A 130 -3.87 -15.49 4.69
N ALA A 131 -2.56 -15.46 4.81
CA ALA A 131 -1.65 -14.95 3.79
C ALA A 131 -1.67 -15.80 2.51
N SER A 132 -1.97 -17.10 2.60
CA SER A 132 -1.99 -18.01 1.45
C SER A 132 -3.14 -17.73 0.47
N THR A 133 -4.14 -16.95 0.90
CA THR A 133 -5.31 -16.59 0.08
C THR A 133 -5.12 -15.33 -0.75
N ILE A 134 -4.01 -14.64 -0.61
CA ILE A 134 -3.77 -13.41 -1.37
C ILE A 134 -3.07 -13.71 -2.70
N PRO A 135 -3.41 -12.96 -3.78
CA PRO A 135 -2.85 -13.19 -5.11
C PRO A 135 -1.32 -13.11 -5.17
N GLU A 136 -0.72 -12.36 -4.24
CA GLU A 136 0.72 -12.13 -4.18
C GLU A 136 1.49 -13.23 -3.44
N TRP A 137 0.83 -14.28 -2.93
CA TRP A 137 1.48 -15.34 -2.14
C TRP A 137 2.64 -16.01 -2.87
N ASP A 138 2.40 -16.53 -4.08
CA ASP A 138 3.41 -17.29 -4.83
C ASP A 138 4.65 -16.46 -5.15
N ILE A 139 4.47 -15.21 -5.56
CA ILE A 139 5.60 -14.34 -5.87
C ILE A 139 6.38 -13.96 -4.60
N CYS A 140 5.71 -13.79 -3.47
CA CYS A 140 6.37 -13.54 -2.20
C CYS A 140 7.25 -14.72 -1.80
N GLN A 141 6.76 -15.95 -1.93
CA GLN A 141 7.57 -17.15 -1.70
C GLN A 141 8.79 -17.21 -2.62
N LYS A 142 8.59 -16.94 -3.92
CA LYS A 142 9.67 -16.95 -4.94
C LYS A 142 10.80 -15.97 -4.63
N VAL A 143 10.49 -14.79 -4.07
CA VAL A 143 11.49 -13.74 -3.79
C VAL A 143 11.94 -13.70 -2.31
N ASN A 144 11.53 -14.66 -1.49
CA ASN A 144 11.77 -14.71 -0.04
C ASN A 144 11.24 -13.46 0.69
N CYS A 145 10.04 -13.01 0.33
CA CYS A 145 9.33 -11.92 0.97
C CYS A 145 8.33 -12.49 1.99
N GLU A 146 8.42 -12.08 3.24
CA GLU A 146 7.44 -12.46 4.26
C GLU A 146 6.18 -11.60 4.14
N ILE A 147 5.00 -12.24 4.24
CA ILE A 147 3.72 -11.55 4.19
C ILE A 147 3.20 -11.34 5.61
N ILE A 148 2.93 -10.09 5.97
CA ILE A 148 2.33 -9.71 7.26
C ILE A 148 0.92 -9.20 7.00
N THR A 149 -0.08 -9.95 7.43
CA THR A 149 -1.52 -9.61 7.30
C THR A 149 -2.07 -8.97 8.56
N GLY A 150 -3.26 -8.38 8.48
CA GLY A 150 -3.93 -7.75 9.63
C GLY A 150 -3.23 -6.50 10.14
N VAL A 151 -2.42 -5.84 9.31
CA VAL A 151 -1.68 -4.65 9.72
C VAL A 151 -2.61 -3.46 9.89
N GLY A 152 -2.53 -2.81 11.06
CA GLY A 152 -3.39 -1.70 11.45
C GLY A 152 -4.45 -2.09 12.49
N VAL A 153 -4.71 -1.18 13.42
CA VAL A 153 -5.65 -1.42 14.54
C VAL A 153 -7.10 -1.30 14.06
N GLY A 154 -7.95 -2.24 14.46
CA GLY A 154 -9.42 -2.16 14.31
C GLY A 154 -10.00 -2.86 13.07
N GLY A 155 -9.23 -3.70 12.37
CA GLY A 155 -9.74 -4.48 11.24
C GLY A 155 -10.22 -3.62 10.06
N LYS A 156 -11.20 -4.13 9.29
CA LYS A 156 -11.82 -3.38 8.18
C LYS A 156 -12.80 -2.35 8.71
N VAL A 157 -12.34 -1.12 8.89
CA VAL A 157 -13.13 0.00 9.45
C VAL A 157 -13.93 0.72 8.37
N GLN A 158 -13.46 0.71 7.11
CA GLN A 158 -14.02 1.49 6.01
C GLN A 158 -13.57 0.94 4.67
N SER A 159 -14.28 1.24 3.58
CA SER A 159 -13.80 1.04 2.22
C SER A 159 -14.02 2.28 1.35
N SER A 160 -13.12 2.52 0.41
CA SER A 160 -13.22 3.63 -0.55
C SER A 160 -14.52 3.57 -1.36
N SER A 161 -14.94 2.37 -1.78
CA SER A 161 -16.17 2.18 -2.55
C SER A 161 -17.41 2.48 -1.71
N GLU A 162 -17.43 2.13 -0.43
CA GLU A 162 -18.54 2.48 0.49
C GLU A 162 -18.63 3.98 0.71
N LEU A 163 -17.50 4.68 0.83
CA LEU A 163 -17.48 6.15 0.96
C LEU A 163 -18.10 6.83 -0.26
N ILE A 164 -17.73 6.39 -1.46
CA ILE A 164 -18.27 6.94 -2.71
C ILE A 164 -19.75 6.61 -2.86
N ALA A 165 -20.15 5.37 -2.54
CA ALA A 165 -21.57 4.99 -2.57
C ALA A 165 -22.42 5.80 -1.58
N ARG A 166 -21.87 6.14 -0.41
CA ARG A 166 -22.54 7.05 0.54
C ARG A 166 -22.68 8.46 -0.03
N ALA A 167 -21.61 9.02 -0.63
CA ALA A 167 -21.66 10.35 -1.24
C ALA A 167 -22.73 10.45 -2.32
N ARG A 168 -22.88 9.44 -3.18
CA ARG A 168 -23.92 9.41 -4.23
C ARG A 168 -25.34 9.42 -3.68
N ARG A 169 -25.60 8.73 -2.55
CA ARG A 169 -26.93 8.73 -1.90
C ARG A 169 -27.33 10.12 -1.38
N PHE A 170 -26.34 10.95 -0.97
CA PHE A 170 -26.63 12.33 -0.60
C PHE A 170 -27.11 13.20 -1.77
N GLU A 171 -26.56 12.98 -2.96
CA GLU A 171 -27.03 13.67 -4.16
C GLU A 171 -28.47 13.29 -4.53
N GLU A 172 -28.88 12.07 -4.18
CA GLU A 172 -30.25 11.56 -4.37
C GLU A 172 -31.25 11.96 -3.27
N GLY A 173 -30.83 12.74 -2.26
CA GLY A 173 -31.70 13.36 -1.25
C GLY A 173 -31.90 12.55 0.02
N GLU A 174 -31.10 11.53 0.29
CA GLU A 174 -31.11 10.82 1.57
C GLU A 174 -30.48 11.66 2.70
N SER A 175 -31.16 11.80 3.84
CA SER A 175 -30.62 12.46 5.03
C SER A 175 -29.64 11.54 5.77
N PHE A 176 -28.57 12.11 6.33
CA PHE A 176 -27.56 11.37 7.08
C PHE A 176 -27.67 11.62 8.58
N GLU A 177 -27.86 10.56 9.37
CA GLU A 177 -27.67 10.61 10.81
C GLU A 177 -26.20 10.27 11.15
N LEU A 178 -25.52 11.22 11.79
CA LEU A 178 -24.20 10.99 12.38
C LEU A 178 -24.37 10.10 13.63
N THR A 179 -23.99 8.83 13.52
CA THR A 179 -23.87 7.91 14.68
C THR A 179 -22.44 7.94 15.22
#